data_5363f63106ea467bea46d76168295d72
#
_entry.id   5363f63106ea467bea46d76168295d72
#
_cell.length_a   1.000
_cell.length_b   1.000
_cell.length_c   1.000
_cell.angle_alpha   90.00
_cell.angle_beta   90.00
_cell.angle_gamma   90.00
#
_symmetry.space_group_name_H-M   'P 1'
#
loop_
_entity.id
_entity.type
_entity.pdbx_description
1 polymer ?
#
loop_
_entity_poly.entity_id
_entity_poly.type
_entity_poly.pdbx_seq_one_letter_code
_entity_poly.pdbx_strand_id
1 'polypeptide(L)'
;MEELKVYEIDANELAKFKFAVIKTDKGDMIAELYPEETPQTVANFANLAKSGFYDGLNFHRVIPNFVIQGGCPYGSGIGGPGWRIKCECVGQKRKHNRGSLSMAHAGRDTGGSQFFV
;
A
#
# COMPACT_ATOMS: atom_id res chain seq x y z
N MET A 1 2.30 21.06 -2.39
CA MET A 1 2.05 19.95 -1.44
C MET A 1 0.88 19.12 -1.92
N GLU A 2 0.98 17.81 -1.87
CA GLU A 2 -0.09 16.92 -2.30
C GLU A 2 -1.27 16.98 -1.33
N GLU A 3 -2.48 16.83 -1.88
CA GLU A 3 -3.69 16.81 -1.09
C GLU A 3 -3.78 15.57 -0.21
N LEU A 4 -4.27 15.75 1.02
CA LEU A 4 -4.59 14.64 1.91
C LEU A 4 -5.96 14.09 1.51
N LYS A 5 -5.97 12.90 0.93
CA LYS A 5 -7.19 12.26 0.46
C LYS A 5 -7.83 11.43 1.56
N VAL A 6 -9.12 11.60 1.74
CA VAL A 6 -9.94 10.80 2.64
C VAL A 6 -10.99 10.08 1.82
N TYR A 7 -11.01 8.75 1.91
CA TYR A 7 -11.99 7.94 1.20
C TYR A 7 -13.30 7.85 1.99
N GLU A 8 -14.41 7.98 1.30
CA GLU A 8 -15.69 7.60 1.84
C GLU A 8 -15.76 6.09 1.87
N ILE A 9 -15.98 5.54 3.06
CA ILE A 9 -15.90 4.10 3.27
C ILE A 9 -17.28 3.53 3.51
N ASP A 10 -17.69 2.63 2.61
CA ASP A 10 -18.77 1.70 2.88
C ASP A 10 -18.13 0.47 3.55
N ALA A 11 -18.45 0.26 4.82
CA ALA A 11 -17.86 -0.83 5.59
C ALA A 11 -18.15 -2.20 4.97
N ASN A 12 -19.32 -2.38 4.35
CA ASN A 12 -19.68 -3.65 3.71
C ASN A 12 -18.84 -3.89 2.45
N GLU A 13 -18.59 -2.84 1.66
CA GLU A 13 -17.74 -2.96 0.47
C GLU A 13 -16.27 -3.19 0.87
N LEU A 14 -15.80 -2.44 1.86
CA LEU A 14 -14.42 -2.54 2.31
C LEU A 14 -14.11 -3.93 2.89
N ALA A 15 -15.05 -4.52 3.60
CA ALA A 15 -14.89 -5.84 4.19
C ALA A 15 -14.67 -6.95 3.17
N LYS A 16 -14.99 -6.71 1.89
CA LYS A 16 -14.75 -7.66 0.80
C LYS A 16 -13.28 -7.70 0.37
N PHE A 17 -12.50 -6.68 0.69
CA PHE A 17 -11.08 -6.62 0.34
C PHE A 17 -10.24 -7.33 1.39
N LYS A 18 -10.29 -8.66 1.39
CA LYS A 18 -9.59 -9.50 2.36
C LYS A 18 -8.20 -9.90 1.91
N PHE A 19 -7.98 -9.97 0.60
CA PHE A 19 -6.73 -10.43 0.03
C PHE A 19 -6.36 -9.57 -1.17
N ALA A 20 -5.04 -9.41 -1.38
CA ALA A 20 -4.48 -8.83 -2.59
C ALA A 20 -3.55 -9.85 -3.23
N VAL A 21 -3.62 -9.98 -4.55
CA VAL A 21 -2.69 -10.81 -5.31
C VAL A 21 -1.73 -9.89 -6.03
N ILE A 22 -0.45 -9.98 -5.69
CA ILE A 22 0.60 -9.21 -6.34
C ILE A 22 1.28 -10.12 -7.35
N LYS A 23 0.95 -9.92 -8.63
CA LYS A 23 1.47 -10.72 -9.73
C LYS A 23 2.77 -10.14 -10.22
N THR A 24 3.83 -10.94 -10.16
CA THR A 24 5.15 -10.56 -10.64
C THR A 24 5.65 -11.57 -11.68
N ASP A 25 6.69 -11.20 -12.43
CA ASP A 25 7.33 -12.10 -13.38
C ASP A 25 8.06 -13.27 -12.72
N LYS A 26 8.22 -13.22 -11.40
CA LYS A 26 8.86 -14.27 -10.58
C LYS A 26 7.86 -15.09 -9.77
N GLY A 27 6.57 -14.84 -9.94
CA GLY A 27 5.51 -15.55 -9.24
C GLY A 27 4.53 -14.60 -8.58
N ASP A 28 3.48 -15.18 -8.02
CA ASP A 28 2.41 -14.43 -7.37
C ASP A 28 2.61 -14.42 -5.86
N MET A 29 2.35 -13.27 -5.24
CA MET A 29 2.29 -13.13 -3.79
C MET A 29 0.85 -12.86 -3.39
N ILE A 30 0.36 -13.53 -2.35
CA ILE A 30 -0.98 -13.30 -1.82
C ILE A 30 -0.85 -12.64 -0.46
N ALA A 31 -1.37 -11.42 -0.35
CA ALA A 31 -1.35 -10.65 0.89
C ALA A 31 -2.74 -10.65 1.54
N GLU A 32 -2.78 -10.89 2.83
CA GLU A 32 -4.00 -10.71 3.61
C GLU A 32 -4.11 -9.24 4.03
N LEU A 33 -5.29 -8.67 3.85
CA LEU A 33 -5.57 -7.27 4.17
C LEU A 33 -6.41 -7.18 5.43
N TYR A 34 -6.27 -6.06 6.15
CA TYR A 34 -6.98 -5.83 7.42
C TYR A 34 -7.79 -4.53 7.34
N PRO A 35 -8.90 -4.53 6.59
CA PRO A 35 -9.67 -3.30 6.39
C PRO A 35 -10.27 -2.73 7.66
N GLU A 36 -10.49 -3.56 8.68
CA GLU A 36 -11.01 -3.11 9.97
C GLU A 36 -10.00 -2.30 10.77
N GLU A 37 -8.71 -2.60 10.62
CA GLU A 37 -7.63 -1.94 11.34
C GLU A 37 -7.09 -0.72 10.59
N THR A 38 -7.04 -0.79 9.26
CA THR A 38 -6.48 0.27 8.42
C THR A 38 -7.40 0.58 7.24
N PRO A 39 -8.60 1.12 7.50
CA PRO A 39 -9.60 1.29 6.45
C PRO A 39 -9.17 2.23 5.34
N GLN A 40 -8.55 3.35 5.64
CA GLN A 40 -8.09 4.29 4.62
C GLN A 40 -6.95 3.71 3.77
N THR A 41 -6.02 3.02 4.39
CA THR A 41 -4.90 2.37 3.70
C THR A 41 -5.40 1.30 2.75
N VAL A 42 -6.30 0.44 3.20
CA VAL A 42 -6.87 -0.62 2.36
C VAL A 42 -7.71 -0.02 1.23
N ALA A 43 -8.54 1.00 1.52
CA ALA A 43 -9.33 1.67 0.50
C ALA A 43 -8.45 2.30 -0.58
N ASN A 44 -7.39 2.98 -0.17
CA ASN A 44 -6.43 3.59 -1.09
C ASN A 44 -5.75 2.54 -1.98
N PHE A 45 -5.23 1.50 -1.37
CA PHE A 45 -4.57 0.41 -2.09
C PHE A 45 -5.52 -0.26 -3.08
N ALA A 46 -6.73 -0.59 -2.65
CA ALA A 46 -7.73 -1.26 -3.48
C ALA A 46 -8.17 -0.39 -4.66
N ASN A 47 -8.38 0.91 -4.44
CA ASN A 47 -8.76 1.82 -5.51
C ASN A 47 -7.65 2.00 -6.54
N LEU A 48 -6.40 2.10 -6.08
CA LEU A 48 -5.25 2.17 -6.98
C LEU A 48 -5.12 0.88 -7.80
N ALA A 49 -5.28 -0.28 -7.17
CA ALA A 49 -5.23 -1.57 -7.85
C ALA A 49 -6.33 -1.69 -8.91
N LYS A 50 -7.56 -1.30 -8.59
CA LYS A 50 -8.69 -1.34 -9.53
C LYS A 50 -8.50 -0.43 -10.73
N SER A 51 -7.85 0.72 -10.54
CA SER A 51 -7.61 1.66 -11.63
C SER A 51 -6.46 1.27 -12.55
N GLY A 52 -5.74 0.20 -12.22
CA GLY A 52 -4.56 -0.23 -12.98
C GLY A 52 -3.30 0.54 -12.65
N PHE A 53 -3.29 1.32 -11.59
CA PHE A 53 -2.14 2.15 -11.21
C PHE A 53 -0.87 1.34 -11.01
N TYR A 54 -1.00 0.17 -10.39
CA TYR A 54 0.16 -0.68 -10.08
C TYR A 54 0.64 -1.54 -11.26
N ASP A 55 -0.13 -1.61 -12.33
CA ASP A 55 0.23 -2.45 -13.48
C ASP A 55 1.49 -1.90 -14.17
N GLY A 56 2.44 -2.78 -14.44
CA GLY A 56 3.70 -2.42 -15.09
C GLY A 56 4.74 -1.75 -14.18
N LEU A 57 4.44 -1.56 -12.90
CA LEU A 57 5.41 -1.00 -11.97
C LEU A 57 6.41 -2.06 -11.51
N ASN A 58 7.56 -1.61 -10.99
CA ASN A 58 8.59 -2.51 -10.50
C ASN A 58 8.84 -2.34 -9.00
N PHE A 59 9.58 -3.29 -8.45
CA PHE A 59 10.14 -3.14 -7.11
C PHE A 59 11.47 -2.40 -7.23
N HIS A 60 11.41 -1.10 -7.11
CA HIS A 60 12.54 -0.21 -7.35
C HIS A 60 13.63 -0.27 -6.27
N ARG A 61 13.32 -0.85 -5.14
CA ARG A 61 14.27 -1.00 -4.03
C ARG A 61 14.19 -2.43 -3.50
N VAL A 62 15.29 -3.16 -3.60
CA VAL A 62 15.41 -4.53 -3.10
C VAL A 62 16.65 -4.59 -2.21
N ILE A 63 16.45 -4.87 -0.93
CA ILE A 63 17.54 -5.01 0.03
C ILE A 63 17.47 -6.43 0.60
N PRO A 64 18.44 -7.31 0.25
CA PRO A 64 18.45 -8.69 0.75
C PRO A 64 18.35 -8.77 2.28
N ASN A 65 17.54 -9.69 2.76
CA ASN A 65 17.29 -9.90 4.18
C ASN A 65 16.65 -8.72 4.91
N PHE A 66 16.07 -7.78 4.15
CA PHE A 66 15.38 -6.65 4.74
C PHE A 66 14.01 -6.41 4.09
N VAL A 67 13.96 -5.72 2.93
CA VAL A 67 12.68 -5.40 2.28
C VAL A 67 12.77 -5.42 0.77
N ILE A 68 11.61 -5.55 0.13
CA ILE A 68 11.38 -5.14 -1.25
C ILE A 68 10.33 -4.03 -1.24
N GLN A 69 10.56 -2.96 -1.99
CA GLN A 69 9.68 -1.79 -2.02
C GLN A 69 9.27 -1.49 -3.46
N GLY A 70 7.99 -1.24 -3.66
CA GLY A 70 7.43 -0.96 -4.97
C GLY A 70 6.27 0.03 -4.90
N GLY A 71 5.59 0.20 -6.02
CA GLY A 71 4.43 1.09 -6.10
C GLY A 71 4.74 2.53 -6.47
N CYS A 72 5.97 2.84 -6.86
CA CYS A 72 6.33 4.17 -7.36
C CYS A 72 6.11 4.22 -8.87
N PRO A 73 5.27 5.15 -9.39
CA PRO A 73 4.99 5.21 -10.83
C PRO A 73 6.22 5.56 -11.67
N TYR A 74 7.22 6.19 -11.09
CA TYR A 74 8.46 6.53 -11.79
C TYR A 74 9.58 5.52 -11.57
N GLY A 75 9.39 4.54 -10.69
CA GLY A 75 10.42 3.57 -10.36
C GLY A 75 11.61 4.15 -9.61
N SER A 76 11.50 5.33 -9.05
CA SER A 76 12.60 6.07 -8.42
C SER A 76 12.48 6.20 -6.90
N GLY A 77 11.31 5.93 -6.36
CA GLY A 77 11.03 6.08 -4.93
C GLY A 77 10.45 7.44 -4.54
N ILE A 78 10.38 8.39 -5.46
CA ILE A 78 9.88 9.74 -5.17
C ILE A 78 8.49 10.00 -5.75
N GLY A 79 7.94 9.09 -6.53
CA GLY A 79 6.62 9.25 -7.13
C GLY A 79 5.49 8.67 -6.28
N GLY A 80 4.28 9.09 -6.58
CA GLY A 80 3.08 8.62 -5.93
C GLY A 80 1.84 8.89 -6.78
N PRO A 81 0.64 8.70 -6.22
CA PRO A 81 -0.61 8.79 -6.99
C PRO A 81 -1.11 10.22 -7.21
N GLY A 82 -0.43 11.23 -6.67
CA GLY A 82 -0.87 12.63 -6.72
C GLY A 82 -1.58 13.08 -5.45
N TRP A 83 -1.70 12.21 -4.47
CA TRP A 83 -2.28 12.52 -3.16
C TRP A 83 -1.57 11.72 -2.07
N ARG A 84 -1.87 12.03 -0.82
CA ARG A 84 -1.40 11.30 0.35
C ARG A 84 -2.57 10.93 1.24
N ILE A 85 -2.37 9.96 2.11
CA ILE A 85 -3.39 9.51 3.04
C ILE A 85 -2.92 9.69 4.48
N LYS A 86 -3.89 9.79 5.39
CA LYS A 86 -3.61 9.94 6.81
C LYS A 86 -2.97 8.67 7.37
N CYS A 87 -2.00 8.85 8.27
CA CYS A 87 -1.35 7.73 8.95
C CYS A 87 -2.34 6.98 9.85
N GLU A 88 -2.39 5.66 9.70
CA GLU A 88 -3.22 4.78 10.50
C GLU A 88 -2.37 3.95 11.47
N CYS A 89 -1.24 4.49 11.90
CA CYS A 89 -0.30 3.78 12.77
C CYS A 89 -0.72 3.82 14.25
N VAL A 90 -1.56 4.75 14.65
CA VAL A 90 -2.00 4.89 16.04
C VAL A 90 -2.94 3.75 16.40
N GLY A 91 -2.62 3.02 17.48
CA GLY A 91 -3.42 1.89 17.91
C GLY A 91 -3.15 0.58 17.16
N GLN A 92 -2.19 0.58 16.26
CA GLN A 92 -1.79 -0.63 15.53
C GLN A 92 -1.19 -1.67 16.48
N LYS A 93 -1.72 -2.88 16.41
CA LYS A 93 -1.26 -4.01 17.24
C LYS A 93 -0.34 -4.95 16.47
N ARG A 94 -0.31 -4.84 15.13
CA ARG A 94 0.48 -5.73 14.29
C ARG A 94 1.88 -5.20 14.12
N LYS A 95 2.84 -6.07 14.28
CA LYS A 95 4.25 -5.76 14.10
C LYS A 95 4.71 -6.11 12.69
N HIS A 96 5.78 -5.48 12.25
CA HIS A 96 6.42 -5.80 10.97
C HIS A 96 7.25 -7.08 11.12
N ASN A 97 6.62 -8.19 10.82
CA ASN A 97 7.28 -9.49 10.76
C ASN A 97 7.69 -9.80 9.31
N ARG A 98 8.45 -10.87 9.14
CA ARG A 98 8.78 -11.34 7.79
C ARG A 98 7.49 -11.59 6.98
N GLY A 99 7.42 -11.02 5.79
CA GLY A 99 6.25 -11.13 4.92
C GLY A 99 5.15 -10.11 5.19
N SER A 100 5.34 -9.20 6.14
CA SER A 100 4.37 -8.11 6.36
C SER A 100 4.37 -7.11 5.23
N LEU A 101 3.19 -6.75 4.75
CA LEU A 101 2.99 -5.73 3.75
C LEU A 101 2.66 -4.40 4.45
N SER A 102 3.45 -3.37 4.19
CA SER A 102 3.30 -2.07 4.83
C SER A 102 3.40 -0.94 3.83
N MET A 103 2.71 0.18 4.13
CA MET A 103 2.81 1.39 3.32
C MET A 103 4.08 2.16 3.64
N ALA A 104 4.80 2.55 2.60
CA ALA A 104 5.97 3.41 2.73
C ALA A 104 5.53 4.87 2.90
N HIS A 105 6.17 5.59 3.81
CA HIS A 105 5.91 7.01 4.03
C HIS A 105 7.18 7.72 4.50
N ALA A 106 7.26 9.02 4.18
CA ALA A 106 8.41 9.86 4.52
C ALA A 106 8.22 10.61 5.84
N GLY A 107 7.09 10.42 6.50
CA GLY A 107 6.72 11.06 7.74
C GLY A 107 5.25 10.83 7.99
N ARG A 108 4.68 11.54 8.98
CA ARG A 108 3.26 11.40 9.30
C ARG A 108 2.39 11.89 8.15
N ASP A 109 1.34 11.14 7.83
CA ASP A 109 0.34 11.49 6.81
C ASP A 109 0.93 11.69 5.41
N THR A 110 1.98 10.95 5.06
CA THR A 110 2.65 11.03 3.75
C THR A 110 2.53 9.75 2.93
N GLY A 111 1.75 8.77 3.39
CA GLY A 111 1.50 7.55 2.63
C GLY A 111 0.79 7.86 1.31
N GLY A 112 1.15 7.14 0.26
CA GLY A 112 0.57 7.27 -1.08
C GLY A 112 0.37 5.92 -1.73
N SER A 113 1.19 5.59 -2.72
CA SER A 113 1.08 4.32 -3.45
C SER A 113 2.19 3.32 -3.10
N GLN A 114 3.32 3.77 -2.59
CA GLN A 114 4.46 2.90 -2.33
C GLN A 114 4.23 2.00 -1.12
N PHE A 115 4.68 0.78 -1.22
CA PHE A 115 4.60 -0.21 -0.16
C PHE A 115 5.88 -1.04 -0.10
N PHE A 116 6.10 -1.71 1.02
CA PHE A 116 7.22 -2.65 1.16
C PHE A 116 6.76 -3.95 1.83
N VAL A 117 7.50 -4.99 1.54
CA VAL A 117 7.26 -6.34 2.08
C VAL A 117 8.49 -6.81 2.87
#